data_df21829a798e2b5306b572acd5384fcc
#
_entry.id   df21829a798e2b5306b572acd5384fcc
#
_cell.length_a   1.000
_cell.length_b   1.000
_cell.length_c   1.000
_cell.angle_alpha   90.00
_cell.angle_beta   90.00
_cell.angle_gamma   90.00
#
_symmetry.space_group_name_H-M   'P 1'
#
loop_
_entity.id
_entity.type
_entity.pdbx_description
1 polymer ?
#
loop_
_entity_poly.entity_id
_entity_poly.type
_entity_poly.pdbx_seq_one_letter_code
_entity_poly.pdbx_strand_id
1 'polypeptide(L)'
;MWNPRDEFNATLCQSSSSAEVLSTAGLAGWNPKLTVTYAVVDGESIELPSTRAVVATTPAGVRVVGESVSPKYHPTPNEVLLPYMDQLIDEFGVDTWTAGSYEEGSVVFVQGFLPYAHLVGGLEVQDTVTLMTSHDGSLPTSVLIEPICASRAMVNIDLPKTPHSAAFRHTGGMRDRIDGSLEQFHEHVYSYLDRWSEVSGQLAGVTVTNRELDDMLTRIYPEPRGGASATRTRWEAKLEIIAQESTRVASSPSAITLFDALIGGSTWFDRYYPARGTRRGYNRAVRSVQDVRGKSELAVKLLEYVRQEKEKNEQEAREGSAGDSPARG
;
A
#
# COMPACT_ATOMS: atom_id res chain seq x y z
N MET A 1 -9.15 5.09 -13.62
CA MET A 1 -8.75 5.36 -12.21
C MET A 1 -7.23 5.48 -12.20
N TRP A 2 -6.62 6.51 -11.62
CA TRP A 2 -5.16 6.60 -11.54
C TRP A 2 -4.65 5.72 -10.40
N ASN A 3 -3.62 4.97 -10.68
CA ASN A 3 -2.90 4.17 -9.70
C ASN A 3 -1.48 4.76 -9.60
N PRO A 4 -0.84 4.87 -8.44
CA PRO A 4 0.58 5.21 -8.33
C PRO A 4 1.48 4.39 -9.24
N ARG A 5 1.02 3.21 -9.66
CA ARG A 5 1.71 2.30 -10.59
C ARG A 5 1.57 2.68 -12.05
N ASP A 6 0.61 3.55 -12.42
CA ASP A 6 0.43 4.03 -13.79
C ASP A 6 1.63 4.87 -14.29
N GLU A 7 2.47 5.37 -13.38
CA GLU A 7 3.73 6.04 -13.71
C GLU A 7 4.82 5.07 -14.23
N PHE A 8 4.56 3.74 -14.20
CA PHE A 8 5.57 2.70 -14.41
C PHE A 8 5.25 1.75 -15.57
N ASN A 9 4.86 2.26 -16.72
CA ASN A 9 4.57 1.46 -17.92
C ASN A 9 3.65 0.25 -17.65
N ALA A 10 2.66 0.43 -16.79
CA ALA A 10 1.71 -0.61 -16.45
C ALA A 10 0.73 -0.85 -17.61
N THR A 11 0.47 -2.09 -17.91
CA THR A 11 -0.51 -2.51 -18.91
C THR A 11 -1.83 -2.81 -18.21
N LEU A 12 -2.90 -2.11 -18.61
CA LEU A 12 -4.27 -2.44 -18.23
C LEU A 12 -4.76 -3.55 -19.16
N CYS A 13 -5.29 -4.63 -18.61
CA CYS A 13 -5.88 -5.72 -19.37
C CYS A 13 -7.15 -6.24 -18.71
N GLN A 14 -8.05 -6.77 -19.53
CA GLN A 14 -9.25 -7.48 -19.10
C GLN A 14 -9.10 -8.93 -19.52
N SER A 15 -9.05 -9.84 -18.58
CA SER A 15 -8.95 -11.26 -18.81
C SER A 15 -9.33 -12.05 -17.56
N SER A 16 -9.99 -13.17 -17.76
CA SER A 16 -10.20 -14.22 -16.75
C SER A 16 -9.15 -15.34 -16.84
N SER A 17 -7.98 -15.06 -17.41
CA SER A 17 -6.84 -15.97 -17.49
C SER A 17 -5.58 -15.30 -16.96
N SER A 18 -5.08 -15.79 -15.86
CA SER A 18 -3.85 -15.29 -15.21
C SER A 18 -2.64 -15.34 -16.15
N ALA A 19 -2.52 -16.40 -16.95
CA ALA A 19 -1.45 -16.56 -17.94
C ALA A 19 -1.55 -15.51 -19.06
N GLU A 20 -2.74 -15.17 -19.51
CA GLU A 20 -2.96 -14.12 -20.51
C GLU A 20 -2.60 -12.74 -19.95
N VAL A 21 -2.92 -12.45 -18.69
CA VAL A 21 -2.54 -11.20 -18.01
C VAL A 21 -1.01 -11.03 -18.03
N LEU A 22 -0.26 -12.05 -17.58
CA LEU A 22 1.21 -11.98 -17.59
C LEU A 22 1.77 -11.85 -19.02
N SER A 23 1.19 -12.58 -19.99
CA SER A 23 1.62 -12.51 -21.39
C SER A 23 1.38 -11.13 -21.99
N THR A 24 0.20 -10.55 -21.79
CA THR A 24 -0.17 -9.22 -22.30
C THR A 24 0.73 -8.13 -21.71
N ALA A 25 1.10 -8.26 -20.45
CA ALA A 25 2.04 -7.34 -19.80
C ALA A 25 3.52 -7.58 -20.14
N GLY A 26 3.84 -8.59 -20.97
CA GLY A 26 5.21 -8.95 -21.32
C GLY A 26 6.00 -9.55 -20.16
N LEU A 27 5.33 -10.08 -19.14
CA LEU A 27 5.93 -10.62 -17.91
C LEU A 27 6.04 -12.16 -17.94
N ALA A 28 5.34 -12.84 -18.84
CA ALA A 28 5.37 -14.28 -18.96
C ALA A 28 6.70 -14.80 -19.55
N GLY A 29 7.11 -15.99 -19.13
CA GLY A 29 8.24 -16.71 -19.68
C GLY A 29 9.61 -16.16 -19.27
N TRP A 30 9.67 -15.32 -18.26
CA TRP A 30 10.95 -14.86 -17.73
C TRP A 30 11.64 -16.01 -16.98
N ASN A 31 12.92 -16.22 -17.31
CA ASN A 31 13.74 -17.25 -16.70
C ASN A 31 14.92 -16.59 -15.96
N PRO A 32 14.70 -16.07 -14.74
CA PRO A 32 15.73 -15.40 -13.96
C PRO A 32 16.75 -16.43 -13.41
N LYS A 33 18.04 -16.12 -13.53
CA LYS A 33 19.13 -16.96 -13.04
C LYS A 33 20.21 -16.14 -12.35
N LEU A 34 20.82 -16.72 -11.32
CA LEU A 34 22.02 -16.14 -10.72
C LEU A 34 23.20 -16.25 -11.68
N THR A 35 23.93 -15.15 -11.81
CA THR A 35 25.15 -15.04 -12.62
C THR A 35 26.29 -14.46 -11.79
N VAL A 36 27.49 -14.93 -12.02
CA VAL A 36 28.70 -14.42 -11.36
C VAL A 36 28.93 -12.96 -11.74
N THR A 37 29.30 -12.16 -10.75
CA THR A 37 29.59 -10.73 -10.90
C THR A 37 31.11 -10.52 -10.87
N TYR A 38 31.61 -9.67 -11.78
CA TYR A 38 33.04 -9.34 -11.86
C TYR A 38 33.24 -7.83 -11.68
N ALA A 39 34.30 -7.44 -10.96
CA ALA A 39 34.86 -6.10 -11.05
C ALA A 39 35.95 -6.09 -12.11
N VAL A 40 36.06 -5.00 -12.87
CA VAL A 40 37.18 -4.78 -13.81
C VAL A 40 38.13 -3.75 -13.20
N VAL A 41 39.36 -4.14 -12.92
CA VAL A 41 40.39 -3.29 -12.36
C VAL A 41 41.65 -3.41 -13.28
N ASP A 42 42.10 -2.32 -13.82
CA ASP A 42 43.24 -2.23 -14.73
C ASP A 42 43.17 -3.22 -15.93
N GLY A 43 41.95 -3.50 -16.40
CA GLY A 43 41.66 -4.43 -17.50
C GLY A 43 41.56 -5.90 -17.11
N GLU A 44 41.80 -6.26 -15.87
CA GLU A 44 41.59 -7.59 -15.32
C GLU A 44 40.21 -7.77 -14.71
N SER A 45 39.59 -8.95 -14.98
CA SER A 45 38.28 -9.31 -14.42
C SER A 45 38.46 -10.10 -13.13
N ILE A 46 38.02 -9.55 -12.02
CA ILE A 46 38.09 -10.15 -10.67
C ILE A 46 36.68 -10.56 -10.23
N GLU A 47 36.48 -11.85 -9.96
CA GLU A 47 35.19 -12.34 -9.44
C GLU A 47 34.88 -11.73 -8.07
N LEU A 48 33.62 -11.28 -7.88
CA LEU A 48 33.07 -10.81 -6.60
C LEU A 48 32.33 -11.96 -5.90
N PRO A 49 32.96 -12.68 -4.94
CA PRO A 49 32.39 -13.90 -4.36
C PRO A 49 31.18 -13.64 -3.48
N SER A 50 31.05 -12.42 -2.94
CA SER A 50 29.95 -12.04 -2.02
C SER A 50 28.67 -11.58 -2.72
N THR A 51 28.70 -11.39 -4.05
CA THR A 51 27.58 -10.88 -4.82
C THR A 51 27.32 -11.70 -6.06
N ARG A 52 26.07 -11.66 -6.52
CA ARG A 52 25.62 -12.23 -7.81
C ARG A 52 24.71 -11.22 -8.49
N ALA A 53 24.66 -11.26 -9.80
CA ALA A 53 23.60 -10.59 -10.56
C ALA A 53 22.48 -11.58 -10.87
N VAL A 54 21.26 -11.07 -11.01
CA VAL A 54 20.14 -11.83 -11.56
C VAL A 54 19.95 -11.40 -13.01
N VAL A 55 20.10 -12.36 -13.92
CA VAL A 55 19.89 -12.16 -15.35
C VAL A 55 18.67 -12.93 -15.78
N ALA A 56 17.72 -12.27 -16.42
CA ALA A 56 16.52 -12.89 -16.95
C ALA A 56 16.56 -12.94 -18.48
N THR A 57 16.20 -14.08 -19.04
CA THR A 57 15.80 -14.17 -20.44
C THR A 57 14.33 -13.80 -20.50
N THR A 58 14.01 -12.75 -21.22
CA THR A 58 12.64 -12.22 -21.39
C THR A 58 12.23 -12.28 -22.86
N PRO A 59 10.96 -12.12 -23.22
CA PRO A 59 10.54 -12.02 -24.63
C PRO A 59 11.27 -10.91 -25.40
N ALA A 60 11.72 -9.86 -24.72
CA ALA A 60 12.46 -8.75 -25.31
C ALA A 60 14.00 -8.94 -25.32
N GLY A 61 14.49 -10.12 -24.90
CA GLY A 61 15.92 -10.46 -24.85
C GLY A 61 16.45 -10.65 -23.42
N VAL A 62 17.77 -10.73 -23.32
CA VAL A 62 18.47 -10.94 -22.05
C VAL A 62 18.65 -9.60 -21.33
N ARG A 63 18.29 -9.55 -20.03
CA ARG A 63 18.39 -8.34 -19.19
C ARG A 63 18.97 -8.65 -17.82
N VAL A 64 19.69 -7.70 -17.25
CA VAL A 64 20.05 -7.72 -15.82
C VAL A 64 18.87 -7.13 -15.05
N VAL A 65 18.21 -7.95 -14.24
CA VAL A 65 17.03 -7.56 -13.43
C VAL A 65 17.36 -7.42 -11.94
N GLY A 66 18.58 -7.80 -11.55
CA GLY A 66 19.11 -7.58 -10.21
C GLY A 66 20.64 -7.46 -10.27
N GLU A 67 21.17 -6.29 -9.95
CA GLU A 67 22.61 -6.03 -10.11
C GLU A 67 23.47 -6.63 -9.00
N SER A 68 22.92 -6.74 -7.77
CA SER A 68 23.67 -7.19 -6.60
C SER A 68 22.77 -7.86 -5.58
N VAL A 69 22.76 -9.19 -5.61
CA VAL A 69 22.04 -10.03 -4.64
C VAL A 69 23.01 -10.96 -3.92
N SER A 70 22.57 -11.53 -2.80
CA SER A 70 23.34 -12.57 -2.09
C SER A 70 23.50 -13.81 -2.96
N PRO A 71 24.63 -14.52 -2.88
CA PRO A 71 24.80 -15.85 -3.50
C PRO A 71 23.76 -16.89 -3.06
N LYS A 72 23.08 -16.64 -1.93
CA LYS A 72 21.98 -17.50 -1.42
C LYS A 72 20.59 -17.05 -1.88
N TYR A 73 20.50 -16.02 -2.70
CA TYR A 73 19.26 -15.56 -3.27
C TYR A 73 18.70 -16.62 -4.24
N HIS A 74 17.39 -16.85 -4.18
CA HIS A 74 16.70 -17.75 -5.08
C HIS A 74 15.86 -16.96 -6.08
N PRO A 75 16.36 -16.73 -7.31
CA PRO A 75 15.56 -16.08 -8.34
C PRO A 75 14.28 -16.86 -8.61
N THR A 76 13.17 -16.16 -8.73
CA THR A 76 11.85 -16.76 -8.89
C THR A 76 11.21 -16.24 -10.17
N PRO A 77 10.66 -17.10 -11.03
CA PRO A 77 9.94 -16.65 -12.23
C PRO A 77 8.66 -15.90 -11.83
N ASN A 78 8.16 -15.02 -12.72
CA ASN A 78 6.95 -14.23 -12.45
C ASN A 78 5.70 -15.10 -12.29
N GLU A 79 5.72 -16.29 -12.86
CA GLU A 79 4.68 -17.31 -12.76
C GLU A 79 4.41 -17.79 -11.32
N VAL A 80 5.28 -17.44 -10.38
CA VAL A 80 5.03 -17.64 -8.94
C VAL A 80 3.78 -16.92 -8.43
N LEU A 81 3.32 -15.89 -9.16
CA LEU A 81 2.12 -15.11 -8.84
C LEU A 81 0.82 -15.78 -9.33
N LEU A 82 0.92 -16.70 -10.33
CA LEU A 82 -0.27 -17.32 -10.95
C LEU A 82 -1.24 -17.95 -9.97
N PRO A 83 -0.83 -18.75 -8.97
CA PRO A 83 -1.78 -19.38 -8.07
C PRO A 83 -2.67 -18.40 -7.30
N TYR A 84 -2.14 -17.24 -6.92
CA TYR A 84 -2.93 -16.18 -6.29
C TYR A 84 -3.85 -15.47 -7.30
N MET A 85 -3.38 -15.26 -8.54
CA MET A 85 -4.20 -14.68 -9.59
C MET A 85 -5.39 -15.59 -9.93
N ASP A 86 -5.15 -16.90 -10.03
CA ASP A 86 -6.19 -17.89 -10.28
C ASP A 86 -7.25 -17.86 -9.16
N GLN A 87 -6.84 -17.81 -7.90
CA GLN A 87 -7.79 -17.63 -6.79
C GLN A 87 -8.56 -16.31 -6.84
N LEU A 88 -7.92 -15.20 -7.24
CA LEU A 88 -8.62 -13.93 -7.41
C LEU A 88 -9.66 -13.99 -8.53
N ILE A 89 -9.39 -14.73 -9.59
CA ILE A 89 -10.36 -14.97 -10.67
C ILE A 89 -11.50 -15.85 -10.17
N ASP A 90 -11.18 -17.02 -9.59
CA ASP A 90 -12.16 -18.06 -9.25
C ASP A 90 -13.06 -17.65 -8.08
N GLU A 91 -12.48 -17.06 -7.03
CA GLU A 91 -13.18 -16.77 -5.77
C GLU A 91 -13.78 -15.34 -5.74
N PHE A 92 -13.13 -14.39 -6.39
CA PHE A 92 -13.54 -12.97 -6.33
C PHE A 92 -14.06 -12.44 -7.67
N GLY A 93 -13.97 -13.21 -8.76
CA GLY A 93 -14.43 -12.79 -10.08
C GLY A 93 -13.61 -11.66 -10.70
N VAL A 94 -12.33 -11.57 -10.36
CA VAL A 94 -11.44 -10.54 -10.91
C VAL A 94 -11.19 -10.80 -12.40
N ASP A 95 -11.50 -9.82 -13.24
CA ASP A 95 -11.28 -9.85 -14.69
C ASP A 95 -10.51 -8.62 -15.19
N THR A 96 -10.34 -7.63 -14.34
CA THR A 96 -9.65 -6.37 -14.68
C THR A 96 -8.34 -6.28 -13.90
N TRP A 97 -7.25 -6.05 -14.63
CA TRP A 97 -5.89 -6.11 -14.10
C TRP A 97 -5.04 -4.93 -14.57
N THR A 98 -4.12 -4.52 -13.72
CA THR A 98 -2.99 -3.69 -14.10
C THR A 98 -1.71 -4.45 -13.78
N ALA A 99 -0.84 -4.67 -14.75
CA ALA A 99 0.39 -5.41 -14.57
C ALA A 99 1.59 -4.71 -15.22
N GLY A 100 2.77 -4.84 -14.62
CA GLY A 100 3.96 -4.19 -15.12
C GLY A 100 5.20 -4.45 -14.28
N SER A 101 6.25 -3.69 -14.56
CA SER A 101 7.50 -3.79 -13.80
C SER A 101 8.12 -2.42 -13.56
N TYR A 102 8.86 -2.32 -12.46
CA TYR A 102 9.72 -1.18 -12.12
C TYR A 102 11.15 -1.45 -12.58
N GLU A 103 11.87 -0.38 -12.93
CA GLU A 103 13.31 -0.41 -13.24
C GLU A 103 13.73 -1.64 -14.06
N GLU A 104 13.26 -1.67 -15.31
CA GLU A 104 13.61 -2.69 -16.29
C GLU A 104 13.36 -4.15 -15.84
N GLY A 105 12.48 -4.34 -14.85
CA GLY A 105 12.11 -5.65 -14.36
C GLY A 105 12.68 -6.02 -13.00
N SER A 106 13.32 -5.11 -12.29
CA SER A 106 13.80 -5.38 -10.92
C SER A 106 12.68 -5.76 -9.97
N VAL A 107 11.51 -5.14 -10.09
CA VAL A 107 10.29 -5.51 -9.39
C VAL A 107 9.15 -5.68 -10.39
N VAL A 108 8.41 -6.75 -10.25
CA VAL A 108 7.22 -7.07 -11.04
C VAL A 108 6.00 -6.99 -10.15
N PHE A 109 4.89 -6.45 -10.68
CA PHE A 109 3.62 -6.42 -10.00
C PHE A 109 2.46 -6.78 -10.92
N VAL A 110 1.42 -7.34 -10.31
CA VAL A 110 0.11 -7.57 -10.90
C VAL A 110 -0.94 -7.14 -9.89
N GLN A 111 -1.85 -6.26 -10.28
CA GLN A 111 -2.93 -5.77 -9.43
C GLN A 111 -4.28 -6.14 -10.04
N GLY A 112 -5.06 -6.92 -9.31
CA GLY A 112 -6.44 -7.26 -9.64
C GLY A 112 -7.41 -6.27 -8.98
N PHE A 113 -8.41 -5.83 -9.74
CA PHE A 113 -9.50 -4.99 -9.24
C PHE A 113 -10.68 -5.90 -8.88
N LEU A 114 -11.10 -5.87 -7.62
CA LEU A 114 -12.31 -6.59 -7.22
C LEU A 114 -13.53 -6.02 -7.95
N PRO A 115 -14.53 -6.83 -8.33
CA PRO A 115 -15.57 -6.39 -9.28
C PRO A 115 -16.58 -5.38 -8.72
N TYR A 116 -16.42 -4.98 -7.47
CA TYR A 116 -17.29 -4.03 -6.80
C TYR A 116 -16.50 -2.90 -6.16
N ALA A 117 -17.02 -1.70 -6.32
CA ALA A 117 -16.60 -0.53 -5.57
C ALA A 117 -17.70 -0.19 -4.54
N HIS A 118 -17.31 0.45 -3.45
CA HIS A 118 -18.26 0.88 -2.43
C HIS A 118 -18.05 2.35 -2.07
N LEU A 119 -19.04 2.94 -1.38
CA LEU A 119 -18.98 4.33 -0.97
C LEU A 119 -18.63 4.43 0.52
N VAL A 120 -17.61 5.21 0.84
CA VAL A 120 -17.23 5.55 2.20
C VAL A 120 -17.22 7.07 2.35
N GLY A 121 -18.10 7.61 3.19
CA GLY A 121 -18.22 9.06 3.35
C GLY A 121 -18.57 9.82 2.07
N GLY A 122 -19.22 9.15 1.10
CA GLY A 122 -19.53 9.71 -0.22
C GLY A 122 -18.39 9.58 -1.26
N LEU A 123 -17.25 9.01 -0.88
CA LEU A 123 -16.15 8.74 -1.78
C LEU A 123 -16.18 7.30 -2.29
N GLU A 124 -15.97 7.13 -3.58
CA GLU A 124 -15.83 5.80 -4.18
C GLU A 124 -14.49 5.18 -3.79
N VAL A 125 -14.54 3.96 -3.27
CA VAL A 125 -13.40 3.13 -2.91
C VAL A 125 -13.44 1.86 -3.73
N GLN A 126 -12.39 1.60 -4.46
CA GLN A 126 -12.15 0.39 -5.22
C GLN A 126 -11.19 -0.52 -4.47
N ASP A 127 -11.66 -1.68 -4.09
CA ASP A 127 -10.78 -2.68 -3.47
C ASP A 127 -9.91 -3.35 -4.52
N THR A 128 -8.64 -3.50 -4.21
CA THR A 128 -7.66 -4.15 -5.09
C THR A 128 -6.76 -5.10 -4.30
N VAL A 129 -6.28 -6.12 -4.97
CA VAL A 129 -5.23 -7.01 -4.46
C VAL A 129 -4.03 -6.92 -5.39
N THR A 130 -2.89 -6.56 -4.84
CA THR A 130 -1.63 -6.45 -5.57
C THR A 130 -0.70 -7.58 -5.19
N LEU A 131 -0.21 -8.27 -6.19
CA LEU A 131 0.81 -9.30 -6.10
C LEU A 131 2.11 -8.71 -6.60
N MET A 132 3.19 -8.86 -5.83
CA MET A 132 4.51 -8.31 -6.20
C MET A 132 5.60 -9.34 -5.98
N THR A 133 6.62 -9.30 -6.82
CA THR A 133 7.88 -10.03 -6.61
C THR A 133 9.05 -9.18 -7.06
N SER A 134 10.26 -9.39 -6.49
CA SER A 134 11.45 -8.69 -6.93
C SER A 134 12.52 -9.66 -7.44
N HIS A 135 13.35 -9.18 -8.34
CA HIS A 135 14.50 -9.92 -8.85
C HIS A 135 15.82 -9.37 -8.29
N ASP A 136 15.80 -8.17 -7.71
CA ASP A 136 16.96 -7.48 -7.12
C ASP A 136 17.07 -7.68 -5.59
N GLY A 137 16.16 -8.47 -4.99
CA GLY A 137 16.12 -8.72 -3.55
C GLY A 137 15.62 -7.55 -2.71
N SER A 138 15.11 -6.48 -3.32
CA SER A 138 14.58 -5.30 -2.61
C SER A 138 13.27 -5.57 -1.90
N LEU A 139 12.46 -6.51 -2.43
CA LEU A 139 11.16 -6.91 -1.89
C LEU A 139 11.04 -8.43 -1.78
N PRO A 140 10.33 -8.95 -0.79
CA PRO A 140 9.83 -10.32 -0.83
C PRO A 140 8.72 -10.46 -1.88
N THR A 141 8.38 -11.68 -2.28
CA THR A 141 7.11 -11.94 -2.96
C THR A 141 5.99 -11.60 -1.97
N SER A 142 5.07 -10.75 -2.36
CA SER A 142 4.07 -10.17 -1.45
C SER A 142 2.69 -10.16 -2.08
N VAL A 143 1.69 -10.37 -1.23
CA VAL A 143 0.28 -10.12 -1.51
C VAL A 143 -0.12 -8.91 -0.68
N LEU A 144 -0.78 -7.94 -1.28
CA LEU A 144 -1.17 -6.67 -0.66
C LEU A 144 -2.64 -6.40 -0.95
N ILE A 145 -3.42 -6.11 0.07
CA ILE A 145 -4.80 -5.68 -0.08
C ILE A 145 -4.81 -4.15 0.01
N GLU A 146 -5.23 -3.50 -1.06
CA GLU A 146 -5.04 -2.06 -1.22
C GLU A 146 -6.34 -1.38 -1.68
N PRO A 147 -7.18 -0.92 -0.76
CA PRO A 147 -8.30 -0.05 -1.11
C PRO A 147 -7.78 1.25 -1.73
N ILE A 148 -8.31 1.61 -2.89
CA ILE A 148 -7.93 2.82 -3.63
C ILE A 148 -9.13 3.75 -3.69
N CYS A 149 -8.99 4.96 -3.13
CA CYS A 149 -10.02 5.97 -3.24
C CYS A 149 -9.97 6.69 -4.60
N ALA A 150 -11.11 7.17 -5.07
CA ALA A 150 -11.23 7.95 -6.31
C ALA A 150 -10.31 9.19 -6.34
N SER A 151 -9.89 9.69 -5.16
CA SER A 151 -8.87 10.72 -4.99
C SER A 151 -7.45 10.28 -5.34
N ARG A 152 -7.26 9.00 -5.70
CA ARG A 152 -5.98 8.41 -6.09
C ARG A 152 -5.00 8.16 -4.92
N ALA A 153 -5.50 8.03 -3.70
CA ALA A 153 -4.73 7.59 -2.55
C ALA A 153 -4.91 6.09 -2.33
N MET A 154 -3.83 5.37 -2.11
CA MET A 154 -3.88 4.00 -1.59
C MET A 154 -4.04 4.07 -0.08
N VAL A 155 -5.13 3.52 0.43
CA VAL A 155 -5.43 3.52 1.86
C VAL A 155 -5.11 2.15 2.47
N ASN A 156 -3.94 1.62 2.12
CA ASN A 156 -3.41 0.39 2.68
C ASN A 156 -2.86 0.65 4.08
N ILE A 157 -3.51 0.07 5.08
CA ILE A 157 -3.13 0.18 6.49
C ILE A 157 -3.16 -1.19 7.15
N ASP A 158 -2.25 -1.42 8.10
CA ASP A 158 -2.35 -2.58 8.97
C ASP A 158 -3.46 -2.38 9.99
N LEU A 159 -4.43 -3.25 9.96
CA LEU A 159 -5.51 -3.29 10.94
C LEU A 159 -5.13 -4.23 12.09
N PRO A 160 -5.58 -3.96 13.33
CA PRO A 160 -5.31 -4.85 14.45
C PRO A 160 -5.75 -6.29 14.14
N LYS A 161 -4.82 -7.25 14.23
CA LYS A 161 -4.99 -8.68 13.94
C LYS A 161 -5.25 -9.04 12.47
N THR A 162 -5.29 -8.07 11.57
CA THR A 162 -5.57 -8.30 10.15
C THR A 162 -4.64 -7.44 9.31
N PRO A 163 -3.37 -7.88 9.09
CA PRO A 163 -2.41 -7.14 8.30
C PRO A 163 -2.89 -7.03 6.85
N HIS A 164 -2.57 -5.92 6.19
CA HIS A 164 -2.91 -5.71 4.78
C HIS A 164 -2.08 -6.58 3.84
N SER A 165 -1.04 -7.27 4.32
CA SER A 165 -0.08 -7.97 3.48
C SER A 165 0.39 -9.30 4.05
N ALA A 166 0.71 -10.22 3.13
CA ALA A 166 1.51 -11.40 3.38
C ALA A 166 2.80 -11.33 2.53
N ALA A 167 3.92 -11.81 3.07
CA ALA A 167 5.21 -11.69 2.41
C ALA A 167 6.08 -12.95 2.55
N PHE A 168 6.71 -13.36 1.43
CA PHE A 168 7.53 -14.56 1.32
C PHE A 168 8.93 -14.23 0.82
N ARG A 169 9.94 -14.45 1.66
CA ARG A 169 11.34 -14.19 1.29
C ARG A 169 11.82 -15.16 0.22
N HIS A 170 12.65 -14.69 -0.69
CA HIS A 170 13.31 -15.44 -1.79
C HIS A 170 14.39 -16.38 -1.24
N THR A 171 13.97 -17.44 -0.55
CA THR A 171 14.86 -18.47 0.02
C THR A 171 14.35 -19.85 -0.37
N GLY A 172 15.17 -20.90 -0.20
CA GLY A 172 14.73 -22.27 -0.42
C GLY A 172 13.41 -22.58 0.35
N GLY A 173 12.50 -23.32 -0.27
CA GLY A 173 11.17 -23.61 0.28
C GLY A 173 10.17 -22.44 0.22
N MET A 174 10.44 -21.39 -0.55
CA MET A 174 9.48 -20.29 -0.74
C MET A 174 8.17 -20.80 -1.37
N ARG A 175 8.28 -21.69 -2.37
CA ARG A 175 7.13 -22.26 -3.07
C ARG A 175 6.21 -23.01 -2.13
N ASP A 176 6.75 -23.87 -1.27
CA ASP A 176 5.97 -24.62 -0.29
C ASP A 176 5.22 -23.67 0.68
N ARG A 177 5.84 -22.53 1.04
CA ARG A 177 5.18 -21.52 1.89
C ARG A 177 4.08 -20.76 1.16
N ILE A 178 4.26 -20.50 -0.12
CA ILE A 178 3.21 -19.92 -0.98
C ILE A 178 2.05 -20.89 -1.07
N ASP A 179 2.30 -22.14 -1.45
CA ASP A 179 1.28 -23.17 -1.60
C ASP A 179 0.51 -23.37 -0.29
N GLY A 180 1.18 -23.42 0.87
CA GLY A 180 0.55 -23.50 2.17
C GLY A 180 -0.26 -22.27 2.60
N SER A 181 0.00 -21.10 2.00
CA SER A 181 -0.76 -19.87 2.30
C SER A 181 -1.99 -19.68 1.41
N LEU A 182 -2.06 -20.37 0.28
CA LEU A 182 -3.20 -20.27 -0.63
C LEU A 182 -4.50 -20.76 0.01
N GLU A 183 -4.45 -21.77 0.89
CA GLU A 183 -5.63 -22.28 1.60
C GLU A 183 -6.30 -21.21 2.49
N GLN A 184 -5.53 -20.23 2.98
CA GLN A 184 -6.02 -19.17 3.86
C GLN A 184 -6.15 -17.82 3.13
N PHE A 185 -5.78 -17.77 1.87
CA PHE A 185 -5.69 -16.50 1.14
C PHE A 185 -7.04 -15.80 1.02
N HIS A 186 -8.05 -16.52 0.61
CA HIS A 186 -9.40 -15.99 0.45
C HIS A 186 -9.97 -15.48 1.79
N GLU A 187 -9.83 -16.27 2.87
CA GLU A 187 -10.27 -15.87 4.22
C GLU A 187 -9.53 -14.61 4.68
N HIS A 188 -8.23 -14.50 4.37
CA HIS A 188 -7.42 -13.33 4.70
C HIS A 188 -7.94 -12.07 3.97
N VAL A 189 -8.24 -12.16 2.66
CA VAL A 189 -8.78 -11.05 1.87
C VAL A 189 -10.14 -10.61 2.43
N TYR A 190 -11.07 -11.52 2.64
CA TYR A 190 -12.40 -11.20 3.21
C TYR A 190 -12.30 -10.59 4.59
N SER A 191 -11.53 -11.18 5.50
CA SER A 191 -11.36 -10.66 6.87
C SER A 191 -10.77 -9.25 6.87
N TYR A 192 -9.85 -8.96 5.95
CA TYR A 192 -9.30 -7.61 5.82
C TYR A 192 -10.36 -6.63 5.31
N LEU A 193 -11.09 -6.97 4.24
CA LEU A 193 -12.09 -6.09 3.65
C LEU A 193 -13.26 -5.81 4.60
N ASP A 194 -13.74 -6.82 5.34
CA ASP A 194 -14.77 -6.64 6.37
C ASP A 194 -14.28 -5.66 7.45
N ARG A 195 -13.08 -5.88 7.95
CA ARG A 195 -12.51 -5.01 8.98
C ARG A 195 -12.22 -3.62 8.45
N TRP A 196 -11.75 -3.51 7.22
CA TRP A 196 -11.56 -2.24 6.53
C TRP A 196 -12.87 -1.47 6.39
N SER A 197 -13.93 -2.14 5.97
CA SER A 197 -15.29 -1.54 5.85
C SER A 197 -15.78 -1.00 7.19
N GLU A 198 -15.60 -1.75 8.28
CA GLU A 198 -15.94 -1.30 9.63
C GLU A 198 -15.14 -0.03 10.04
N VAL A 199 -13.83 -0.07 9.86
CA VAL A 199 -12.93 1.03 10.25
C VAL A 199 -13.21 2.28 9.40
N SER A 200 -13.31 2.14 8.10
CA SER A 200 -13.58 3.26 7.19
C SER A 200 -14.94 3.89 7.45
N GLY A 201 -15.96 3.06 7.74
CA GLY A 201 -17.29 3.52 8.15
C GLY A 201 -17.26 4.31 9.48
N GLN A 202 -16.50 3.85 10.47
CA GLN A 202 -16.34 4.57 11.74
C GLN A 202 -15.68 5.94 11.53
N LEU A 203 -14.64 6.01 10.68
CA LEU A 203 -13.96 7.27 10.36
C LEU A 203 -14.85 8.22 9.56
N ALA A 204 -15.64 7.71 8.62
CA ALA A 204 -16.57 8.50 7.82
C ALA A 204 -17.76 9.05 8.64
N GLY A 205 -18.08 8.39 9.76
CA GLY A 205 -19.17 8.79 10.66
C GLY A 205 -18.84 9.97 11.58
N VAL A 206 -17.58 10.43 11.63
CA VAL A 206 -17.16 11.56 12.48
C VAL A 206 -16.66 12.70 11.59
N THR A 207 -17.31 13.87 11.75
CA THR A 207 -16.95 15.10 11.04
C THR A 207 -16.26 16.07 11.98
N VAL A 208 -15.28 16.80 11.44
CA VAL A 208 -14.54 17.84 12.13
C VAL A 208 -14.48 19.11 11.27
N THR A 209 -14.35 20.25 11.91
CA THR A 209 -14.05 21.51 11.25
C THR A 209 -12.57 21.56 10.85
N ASN A 210 -12.19 22.50 9.95
CA ASN A 210 -10.79 22.73 9.60
C ASN A 210 -9.90 22.99 10.82
N ARG A 211 -10.41 23.77 11.80
CA ARG A 211 -9.68 24.08 13.03
C ARG A 211 -9.44 22.84 13.89
N GLU A 212 -10.46 22.00 14.06
CA GLU A 212 -10.34 20.75 14.80
C GLU A 212 -9.39 19.78 14.10
N LEU A 213 -9.40 19.74 12.75
CA LEU A 213 -8.45 18.97 11.96
C LEU A 213 -7.00 19.44 12.22
N ASP A 214 -6.74 20.73 12.17
CA ASP A 214 -5.40 21.30 12.43
C ASP A 214 -4.92 20.99 13.86
N ASP A 215 -5.79 21.17 14.86
CA ASP A 215 -5.50 20.85 16.25
C ASP A 215 -5.22 19.35 16.43
N MET A 216 -5.99 18.49 15.79
CA MET A 216 -5.82 17.05 15.80
C MET A 216 -4.49 16.64 15.12
N LEU A 217 -4.20 17.16 13.93
CA LEU A 217 -2.96 16.87 13.21
C LEU A 217 -1.73 17.30 14.01
N THR A 218 -1.79 18.42 14.71
CA THR A 218 -0.71 18.90 15.59
C THR A 218 -0.47 17.97 16.79
N ARG A 219 -1.53 17.35 17.34
CA ARG A 219 -1.40 16.34 18.40
C ARG A 219 -0.85 15.01 17.86
N ILE A 220 -1.31 14.58 16.67
CA ILE A 220 -0.84 13.35 16.02
C ILE A 220 0.64 13.46 15.64
N TYR A 221 1.04 14.60 15.12
CA TYR A 221 2.40 14.90 14.69
C TYR A 221 2.94 16.12 15.48
N PRO A 222 3.41 15.93 16.70
CA PRO A 222 3.89 17.04 17.53
C PRO A 222 5.09 17.75 16.91
N GLU A 223 5.21 19.06 17.17
CA GLU A 223 6.35 19.86 16.71
C GLU A 223 7.68 19.25 17.17
N PRO A 224 8.67 19.12 16.27
CA PRO A 224 9.97 18.58 16.60
C PRO A 224 10.70 19.42 17.65
N ARG A 225 11.08 18.84 18.78
CA ARG A 225 11.83 19.52 19.84
C ARG A 225 13.26 19.81 19.37
N GLY A 226 13.70 21.07 19.49
CA GLY A 226 15.09 21.46 19.23
C GLY A 226 15.57 21.28 17.79
N GLY A 227 14.67 21.13 16.84
CA GLY A 227 14.98 20.92 15.44
C GLY A 227 15.54 22.17 14.76
N ALA A 228 16.46 21.97 13.80
CA ALA A 228 16.87 23.03 12.89
C ALA A 228 15.66 23.61 12.15
N SER A 229 15.71 24.88 11.77
CA SER A 229 14.64 25.58 11.03
C SER A 229 14.07 24.74 9.85
N ALA A 230 14.94 24.07 9.09
CA ALA A 230 14.54 23.17 8.02
C ALA A 230 13.68 21.98 8.46
N THR A 231 13.82 21.48 9.69
CA THR A 231 13.00 20.39 10.24
C THR A 231 11.61 20.89 10.58
N ARG A 232 11.51 22.08 11.15
CA ARG A 232 10.25 22.75 11.46
C ARG A 232 9.48 23.06 10.18
N THR A 233 10.12 23.63 9.17
CA THR A 233 9.48 23.93 7.87
C THR A 233 8.92 22.66 7.19
N ARG A 234 9.65 21.53 7.28
CA ARG A 234 9.14 20.24 6.74
C ARG A 234 7.95 19.70 7.52
N TRP A 235 7.93 19.90 8.81
CA TRP A 235 6.81 19.52 9.66
C TRP A 235 5.58 20.36 9.36
N GLU A 236 5.71 21.69 9.27
CA GLU A 236 4.64 22.63 8.90
C GLU A 236 4.06 22.26 7.51
N ALA A 237 4.92 22.06 6.52
CA ALA A 237 4.52 21.66 5.17
C ALA A 237 3.79 20.28 5.16
N LYS A 238 4.18 19.36 6.02
CA LYS A 238 3.47 18.06 6.16
C LYS A 238 2.04 18.29 6.61
N LEU A 239 1.82 19.04 7.69
CA LEU A 239 0.49 19.27 8.24
C LEU A 239 -0.39 20.02 7.24
N GLU A 240 0.16 21.06 6.60
CA GLU A 240 -0.53 21.84 5.58
C GLU A 240 -0.99 20.96 4.40
N ILE A 241 -0.11 20.10 3.87
CA ILE A 241 -0.46 19.20 2.75
C ILE A 241 -1.56 18.21 3.18
N ILE A 242 -1.45 17.62 4.37
CA ILE A 242 -2.48 16.69 4.86
C ILE A 242 -3.83 17.42 4.98
N ALA A 243 -3.87 18.61 5.57
CA ALA A 243 -5.10 19.38 5.71
C ALA A 243 -5.70 19.79 4.35
N GLN A 244 -4.86 20.25 3.42
CA GLN A 244 -5.29 20.61 2.06
C GLN A 244 -5.86 19.41 1.30
N GLU A 245 -5.18 18.26 1.33
CA GLU A 245 -5.64 17.05 0.64
C GLU A 245 -6.91 16.49 1.29
N SER A 246 -7.05 16.57 2.62
CA SER A 246 -8.28 16.19 3.32
C SER A 246 -9.46 17.06 2.90
N THR A 247 -9.27 18.39 2.87
CA THR A 247 -10.31 19.34 2.42
C THR A 247 -10.66 19.15 0.95
N ARG A 248 -9.67 18.83 0.10
CA ARG A 248 -9.87 18.61 -1.34
C ARG A 248 -10.74 17.40 -1.66
N VAL A 249 -10.69 16.35 -0.84
CA VAL A 249 -11.49 15.13 -1.04
C VAL A 249 -12.83 15.18 -0.32
N ALA A 250 -12.97 16.01 0.72
CA ALA A 250 -14.18 16.13 1.49
C ALA A 250 -15.38 16.55 0.61
N SER A 251 -16.53 15.95 0.86
CA SER A 251 -17.80 16.29 0.19
C SER A 251 -18.25 17.72 0.53
N SER A 252 -17.81 18.26 1.67
CA SER A 252 -18.03 19.64 2.09
C SER A 252 -16.75 20.22 2.71
N PRO A 253 -16.25 21.36 2.23
CA PRO A 253 -15.05 22.00 2.79
C PRO A 253 -15.18 22.44 4.26
N SER A 254 -16.40 22.55 4.77
CA SER A 254 -16.69 22.93 6.16
C SER A 254 -16.96 21.74 7.09
N ALA A 255 -17.03 20.53 6.55
CA ALA A 255 -17.30 19.31 7.31
C ALA A 255 -16.45 18.18 6.75
N ILE A 256 -15.24 18.05 7.28
CA ILE A 256 -14.24 17.05 6.88
C ILE A 256 -14.49 15.80 7.73
N THR A 257 -14.61 14.64 7.10
CA THR A 257 -14.68 13.38 7.85
C THR A 257 -13.28 12.94 8.29
N LEU A 258 -13.18 12.12 9.34
CA LEU A 258 -11.88 11.51 9.70
C LEU A 258 -11.39 10.54 8.61
N PHE A 259 -12.28 10.04 7.77
CA PHE A 259 -11.90 9.29 6.59
C PHE A 259 -11.21 10.18 5.55
N ASP A 260 -11.69 11.40 5.31
CA ASP A 260 -11.00 12.37 4.46
C ASP A 260 -9.61 12.71 5.01
N ALA A 261 -9.46 12.81 6.34
CA ALA A 261 -8.16 13.02 6.99
C ALA A 261 -7.21 11.83 6.78
N LEU A 262 -7.72 10.61 6.81
CA LEU A 262 -6.92 9.41 6.48
C LEU A 262 -6.47 9.42 5.02
N ILE A 263 -7.34 9.82 4.08
CA ILE A 263 -6.98 9.97 2.66
C ILE A 263 -5.92 11.06 2.48
N GLY A 264 -6.09 12.21 3.12
CA GLY A 264 -5.11 13.31 3.07
C GLY A 264 -3.73 12.87 3.55
N GLY A 265 -3.67 12.16 4.69
CA GLY A 265 -2.45 11.57 5.21
C GLY A 265 -1.84 10.52 4.28
N SER A 266 -2.67 9.61 3.74
CA SER A 266 -2.22 8.59 2.79
C SER A 266 -1.66 9.22 1.52
N THR A 267 -2.31 10.27 1.00
CA THR A 267 -1.82 11.06 -0.15
C THR A 267 -0.45 11.67 0.13
N TRP A 268 -0.26 12.21 1.35
CA TRP A 268 1.05 12.74 1.73
C TRP A 268 2.13 11.66 1.72
N PHE A 269 1.87 10.47 2.29
CA PHE A 269 2.81 9.36 2.27
C PHE A 269 3.12 8.86 0.87
N ASP A 270 2.13 8.79 -0.01
CA ASP A 270 2.29 8.25 -1.36
C ASP A 270 3.00 9.23 -2.30
N ARG A 271 2.74 10.54 -2.18
CA ARG A 271 3.19 11.52 -3.18
C ARG A 271 4.24 12.50 -2.69
N TYR A 272 4.12 12.94 -1.44
CA TYR A 272 4.91 14.06 -0.92
C TYR A 272 6.02 13.62 0.03
N TYR A 273 5.93 12.41 0.59
CA TYR A 273 6.98 11.90 1.47
C TYR A 273 8.32 11.84 0.74
N PRO A 274 9.40 12.44 1.29
CA PRO A 274 10.68 12.56 0.59
C PRO A 274 11.30 11.19 0.31
N ALA A 275 11.35 10.80 -0.96
CA ALA A 275 12.15 9.66 -1.39
C ALA A 275 13.62 10.05 -1.45
N ARG A 276 14.50 9.25 -0.82
CA ARG A 276 15.95 9.46 -0.82
C ARG A 276 16.61 8.61 -1.88
N GLY A 277 17.76 9.09 -2.41
CA GLY A 277 18.60 8.35 -3.35
C GLY A 277 18.36 8.71 -4.82
N THR A 278 19.16 8.09 -5.69
CA THR A 278 19.16 8.34 -7.14
C THR A 278 17.92 7.77 -7.84
N ARG A 279 17.33 6.70 -7.30
CA ARG A 279 16.13 6.02 -7.81
C ARG A 279 14.85 6.53 -7.13
N ARG A 280 14.60 7.83 -7.15
CA ARG A 280 13.54 8.46 -6.35
C ARG A 280 12.13 7.93 -6.64
N GLY A 281 11.79 7.72 -7.92
CA GLY A 281 10.49 7.17 -8.32
C GLY A 281 10.29 5.75 -7.80
N TYR A 282 11.24 4.87 -8.08
CA TYR A 282 11.28 3.49 -7.59
C TYR A 282 11.20 3.42 -6.06
N ASN A 283 12.06 4.18 -5.35
CA ASN A 283 12.05 4.19 -3.88
C ASN A 283 10.71 4.67 -3.31
N ARG A 284 9.99 5.55 -4.00
CA ARG A 284 8.65 5.99 -3.60
C ARG A 284 7.64 4.86 -3.78
N ALA A 285 7.63 4.20 -4.94
CA ALA A 285 6.73 3.09 -5.22
C ALA A 285 6.95 1.91 -4.27
N VAL A 286 8.20 1.52 -4.04
CA VAL A 286 8.57 0.46 -3.08
C VAL A 286 8.15 0.82 -1.66
N ARG A 287 8.33 2.08 -1.24
CA ARG A 287 7.93 2.53 0.10
C ARG A 287 6.43 2.62 0.29
N SER A 288 5.67 3.04 -0.71
CA SER A 288 4.20 3.07 -0.60
C SER A 288 3.62 1.69 -0.29
N VAL A 289 4.34 0.65 -0.69
CA VAL A 289 4.01 -0.76 -0.45
C VAL A 289 4.56 -1.26 0.90
N GLN A 290 5.81 -0.92 1.23
CA GLN A 290 6.50 -1.45 2.43
C GLN A 290 6.25 -0.63 3.69
N ASP A 291 6.16 0.69 3.58
CA ASP A 291 6.09 1.59 4.73
C ASP A 291 4.66 2.11 4.93
N VAL A 292 3.76 1.19 5.23
CA VAL A 292 2.39 1.53 5.65
C VAL A 292 2.33 1.99 7.10
N ARG A 293 3.44 1.90 7.84
CA ARG A 293 3.48 2.23 9.26
C ARG A 293 2.93 3.62 9.57
N GLY A 294 3.34 4.63 8.79
CA GLY A 294 2.87 5.99 9.00
C GLY A 294 1.37 6.16 8.74
N LYS A 295 0.82 5.44 7.74
CA LYS A 295 -0.62 5.42 7.46
C LYS A 295 -1.38 4.69 8.57
N SER A 296 -0.87 3.54 9.01
CA SER A 296 -1.46 2.74 10.09
C SER A 296 -1.43 3.47 11.42
N GLU A 297 -0.34 4.16 11.77
CA GLU A 297 -0.26 5.02 12.95
C GLU A 297 -1.27 6.17 12.90
N LEU A 298 -1.47 6.78 11.74
CA LEU A 298 -2.51 7.80 11.55
C LEU A 298 -3.90 7.19 11.77
N ALA A 299 -4.22 6.07 11.13
CA ALA A 299 -5.52 5.42 11.26
C ALA A 299 -5.84 5.05 12.71
N VAL A 300 -4.87 4.51 13.46
CA VAL A 300 -5.03 4.19 14.89
C VAL A 300 -5.37 5.44 15.70
N LYS A 301 -4.67 6.55 15.49
CA LYS A 301 -4.93 7.81 16.20
C LYS A 301 -6.26 8.45 15.85
N LEU A 302 -6.69 8.33 14.58
CA LEU A 302 -8.03 8.76 14.18
C LEU A 302 -9.13 7.91 14.85
N LEU A 303 -8.92 6.59 14.96
CA LEU A 303 -9.86 5.71 15.68
C LEU A 303 -9.89 5.99 17.19
N GLU A 304 -8.77 6.37 17.81
CA GLU A 304 -8.74 6.82 19.19
C GLU A 304 -9.58 8.09 19.37
N TYR A 305 -9.52 9.02 18.42
CA TYR A 305 -10.36 10.21 18.43
C TYR A 305 -11.85 9.86 18.32
N VAL A 306 -12.24 8.95 17.41
CA VAL A 306 -13.62 8.44 17.31
C VAL A 306 -14.13 7.90 18.65
N ARG A 307 -13.29 7.16 19.37
CA ARG A 307 -13.65 6.59 20.67
C ARG A 307 -13.89 7.68 21.71
N GLN A 308 -12.99 8.66 21.78
CA GLN A 308 -13.12 9.79 22.72
C GLN A 308 -14.41 10.61 22.47
N GLU A 309 -14.71 10.87 21.19
CA GLU A 309 -15.96 11.59 20.84
C GLU A 309 -17.21 10.79 21.21
N LYS A 310 -17.21 9.47 21.04
CA LYS A 310 -18.33 8.61 21.48
C LYS A 310 -18.51 8.65 22.99
N GLU A 311 -17.44 8.52 23.76
CA GLU A 311 -17.45 8.56 25.22
C GLU A 311 -17.98 9.91 25.73
N LYS A 312 -17.54 11.01 25.11
CA LYS A 312 -18.01 12.36 25.42
C LYS A 312 -19.54 12.52 25.18
N ASN A 313 -19.99 12.10 24.00
CA ASN A 313 -21.39 12.17 23.64
C ASN A 313 -22.27 11.31 24.57
N GLU A 314 -21.83 10.14 24.98
CA GLU A 314 -22.51 9.27 25.93
C GLU A 314 -22.59 9.92 27.33
N GLN A 315 -21.53 10.60 27.76
CA GLN A 315 -21.52 11.31 29.03
C GLN A 315 -22.46 12.49 29.03
N GLU A 316 -22.45 13.31 27.99
CA GLU A 316 -23.38 14.45 27.80
C GLU A 316 -24.85 14.00 27.78
N ALA A 317 -25.15 12.87 27.11
CA ALA A 317 -26.49 12.29 27.09
C ALA A 317 -26.96 11.82 28.47
N ARG A 318 -26.05 11.25 29.28
CA ARG A 318 -26.36 10.84 30.67
C ARG A 318 -26.62 12.05 31.59
N GLU A 319 -25.82 13.09 31.47
CA GLU A 319 -25.95 14.31 32.25
C GLU A 319 -27.23 15.08 31.88
N GLY A 320 -27.57 15.16 30.56
CA GLY A 320 -28.80 15.76 30.06
C GLY A 320 -30.07 15.04 30.55
N SER A 321 -30.03 13.70 30.66
CA SER A 321 -31.16 12.90 31.14
C SER A 321 -31.39 12.99 32.67
N ALA A 322 -30.35 13.32 33.43
CA ALA A 322 -30.42 13.47 34.88
C ALA A 322 -31.05 14.81 35.32
N GLY A 323 -31.04 15.83 34.43
CA GLY A 323 -31.58 17.16 34.70
C GLY A 323 -33.11 17.29 34.57
N ASP A 324 -33.77 16.32 33.93
CA ASP A 324 -35.22 16.39 33.60
C ASP A 324 -36.11 15.58 34.58
N SER A 325 -35.74 15.53 35.86
CA SER A 325 -36.57 14.94 36.88
C SER A 325 -37.64 16.02 37.32
N PRO A 326 -38.91 15.88 36.98
CA PRO A 326 -39.90 16.86 37.37
C PRO A 326 -40.00 16.92 38.91
N ALA A 327 -39.73 18.10 39.46
CA ALA A 327 -40.01 18.40 40.86
C ALA A 327 -41.49 18.02 41.11
N ARG A 328 -41.70 16.92 41.84
CA ARG A 328 -43.03 16.57 42.36
C ARG A 328 -43.38 17.60 43.44
N GLY A 329 -44.20 18.57 43.05
CA GLY A 329 -44.98 19.43 43.96
C GLY A 329 -46.32 18.77 44.31
#